data_98073340366021db67dea587fe7f6d1c
#
_entry.id   98073340366021db67dea587fe7f6d1c
#
_cell.length_a   1.000
_cell.length_b   1.000
_cell.length_c   1.000
_cell.angle_alpha   90.00
_cell.angle_beta   90.00
_cell.angle_gamma   90.00
#
_symmetry.space_group_name_H-M   'P 1'
#
loop_
_entity.id
_entity.type
_entity.pdbx_description
1 polymer ?
#
loop_
_entity_poly.entity_id
_entity_poly.type
_entity_poly.pdbx_seq_one_letter_code
_entity_poly.pdbx_strand_id
1 'polypeptide(L)'
;NGHCERCGSEVIHKEKSQWMLKITDYAEKLLEGLDEVDFIDRVKTQQRNWIGRSYGTQVKFSTNIGDTFEVFTTRADTLFGVTYMVMSPEHPLINKWADKITNMDEVTAYKQEAAKKSDFERTELAKDKTGVKISGVTAINPVNGKEVPIFIADYVLISYGTGAIMAVPAHDTRDWEFAKKFGLPIIEVVAGGEDVQKAPYTECATGKLVNSGFLDGMSVEDAKKAIQEWLTERNLGERKTNYKLRDWVFSRQRYWGEPIPIVHCDKCGYVPVPESELPLVLPNVDSYEPTDNGESPLAKMTDWVNTTCPHCGGPAHRETDTMPQWAGSSWYFLRYCDPHNDKALASPEALKYWTPVDWYNGGMEHTTLHLLYSRFWHKFLYDIGVVPTSEPYAKRTSHGMILGENGEKMSKSRGNVVNPDEIVRDYGADTMRVYEMFIGDFEKAAPWSQSSIKGSKRFLDKVWALSDKLTEGDSYRAELESDFHRTIKKVTEDIEGLKMNTAIAALMSLLNDIQGSGSINRAEFKTYLILLNPFAPHMTEELWQQAGFEGMLNEAEWPKYDEAKCADSTVEIAVQVNGKIKARISVAADISAPDAIAAAKADGAVAAAIDGKNIIKELYVPKKLVNIVVK
;
A
#
# COMPACT_ATOMS: atom_id res chain seq x y z
N ASN A 1 -0.69 2.44 -24.88
CA ASN A 1 -0.65 2.06 -26.30
C ASN A 1 -1.70 2.81 -27.16
N GLY A 2 -2.38 3.84 -26.62
CA GLY A 2 -3.36 4.66 -27.37
C GLY A 2 -4.62 3.92 -27.84
N HIS A 3 -4.86 2.71 -27.36
CA HIS A 3 -6.03 1.89 -27.71
C HIS A 3 -6.72 1.32 -26.47
N CYS A 4 -8.03 1.18 -26.55
CA CYS A 4 -8.83 0.58 -25.47
C CYS A 4 -8.48 -0.90 -25.29
N GLU A 5 -8.15 -1.33 -24.07
CA GLU A 5 -7.81 -2.73 -23.77
C GLU A 5 -8.95 -3.73 -24.04
N ARG A 6 -10.21 -3.26 -24.02
CA ARG A 6 -11.38 -4.10 -24.23
C ARG A 6 -11.79 -4.25 -25.68
N CYS A 7 -11.84 -3.14 -26.44
CA CYS A 7 -12.39 -3.13 -27.79
C CYS A 7 -11.37 -2.79 -28.88
N GLY A 8 -10.14 -2.43 -28.53
CA GLY A 8 -9.09 -2.08 -29.47
C GLY A 8 -9.27 -0.74 -30.18
N SER A 9 -10.32 0.02 -29.87
CA SER A 9 -10.54 1.35 -30.48
C SER A 9 -9.46 2.33 -30.06
N GLU A 10 -9.12 3.26 -30.96
CA GLU A 10 -8.19 4.35 -30.67
C GLU A 10 -8.78 5.26 -29.57
N VAL A 11 -7.95 5.62 -28.58
CA VAL A 11 -8.30 6.52 -27.49
C VAL A 11 -7.86 7.93 -27.84
N ILE A 12 -8.76 8.90 -27.71
CA ILE A 12 -8.48 10.33 -27.94
C ILE A 12 -8.56 11.11 -26.63
N HIS A 13 -7.76 12.17 -26.52
CA HIS A 13 -7.87 13.13 -25.44
C HIS A 13 -8.99 14.13 -25.76
N LYS A 14 -9.87 14.36 -24.79
CA LYS A 14 -10.97 15.34 -24.89
C LYS A 14 -10.98 16.21 -23.64
N GLU A 15 -11.09 17.52 -23.82
CA GLU A 15 -11.35 18.44 -22.73
C GLU A 15 -12.79 18.28 -22.24
N LYS A 16 -12.95 18.12 -20.94
CA LYS A 16 -14.25 17.99 -20.29
C LYS A 16 -14.22 18.63 -18.90
N SER A 17 -15.26 19.38 -18.57
CA SER A 17 -15.48 19.85 -17.21
C SER A 17 -15.77 18.66 -16.29
N GLN A 18 -15.09 18.61 -15.15
CA GLN A 18 -15.20 17.53 -14.17
C GLN A 18 -15.38 18.12 -12.78
N TRP A 19 -16.16 17.42 -11.95
CA TRP A 19 -16.20 17.70 -10.52
C TRP A 19 -14.96 17.15 -9.84
N MET A 20 -14.33 17.98 -9.01
CA MET A 20 -13.12 17.61 -8.28
C MET A 20 -13.28 17.93 -6.80
N LEU A 21 -12.72 17.08 -5.95
CA LEU A 21 -12.55 17.34 -4.52
C LEU A 21 -11.11 17.77 -4.26
N LYS A 22 -10.93 18.84 -3.49
CA LYS A 22 -9.63 19.42 -3.15
C LYS A 22 -8.90 18.61 -2.09
N ILE A 23 -8.53 17.38 -2.42
CA ILE A 23 -7.72 16.53 -1.54
C ILE A 23 -6.36 17.16 -1.25
N THR A 24 -5.86 18.03 -2.13
CA THR A 24 -4.60 18.76 -1.94
C THR A 24 -4.65 19.71 -0.74
N ASP A 25 -5.80 20.28 -0.40
CA ASP A 25 -5.98 21.11 0.82
C ASP A 25 -5.81 20.28 2.11
N TYR A 26 -5.90 18.96 2.01
CA TYR A 26 -5.74 18.02 3.12
C TYR A 26 -4.38 17.30 3.11
N ALA A 27 -3.48 17.63 2.20
CA ALA A 27 -2.19 16.94 2.04
C ALA A 27 -1.38 16.88 3.34
N GLU A 28 -1.24 18.00 4.08
CA GLU A 28 -0.55 18.03 5.38
C GLU A 28 -1.29 17.19 6.43
N LYS A 29 -2.59 17.36 6.58
CA LYS A 29 -3.38 16.58 7.55
C LYS A 29 -3.31 15.07 7.26
N LEU A 30 -3.22 14.68 5.97
CA LEU A 30 -3.05 13.29 5.57
C LEU A 30 -1.66 12.75 5.91
N LEU A 31 -0.61 13.58 5.83
CA LEU A 31 0.75 13.21 6.22
C LEU A 31 0.90 13.12 7.74
N GLU A 32 0.45 14.14 8.47
CA GLU A 32 0.50 14.21 9.94
C GLU A 32 -0.26 13.05 10.59
N GLY A 33 -1.46 12.76 10.11
CA GLY A 33 -2.28 11.67 10.62
C GLY A 33 -1.66 10.27 10.48
N LEU A 34 -0.66 10.08 9.59
CA LEU A 34 0.07 8.81 9.51
C LEU A 34 0.93 8.53 10.75
N ASP A 35 1.27 9.57 11.51
CA ASP A 35 2.04 9.42 12.75
C ASP A 35 1.15 9.06 13.95
N GLU A 36 -0.16 9.27 13.83
CA GLU A 36 -1.16 9.00 14.87
C GLU A 36 -1.72 7.56 14.83
N VAL A 37 -1.54 6.83 13.72
CA VAL A 37 -2.18 5.53 13.46
C VAL A 37 -1.19 4.37 13.44
N ASP A 38 -1.66 3.19 13.85
CA ASP A 38 -0.91 1.92 13.78
C ASP A 38 -1.06 1.27 12.39
N PHE A 39 -0.52 1.94 11.38
CA PHE A 39 -0.46 1.37 10.02
C PHE A 39 0.91 0.74 9.79
N ILE A 40 0.97 -0.38 9.07
CA ILE A 40 2.24 -0.99 8.68
C ILE A 40 3.10 0.01 7.89
N ASP A 41 4.41 -0.02 8.11
CA ASP A 41 5.36 0.96 7.54
C ASP A 41 5.27 1.07 6.02
N ARG A 42 5.04 -0.05 5.34
CA ARG A 42 4.89 -0.09 3.89
C ARG A 42 3.72 0.76 3.39
N VAL A 43 2.59 0.75 4.11
CA VAL A 43 1.42 1.59 3.79
C VAL A 43 1.75 3.06 4.04
N LYS A 44 2.34 3.40 5.19
CA LYS A 44 2.74 4.78 5.50
C LYS A 44 3.70 5.34 4.48
N THR A 45 4.74 4.59 4.13
CA THR A 45 5.74 4.98 3.13
C THR A 45 5.11 5.22 1.77
N GLN A 46 4.23 4.32 1.33
CA GLN A 46 3.58 4.43 0.03
C GLN A 46 2.65 5.65 -0.04
N GLN A 47 1.89 5.96 1.03
CA GLN A 47 1.07 7.16 1.08
C GLN A 47 1.91 8.44 1.12
N ARG A 48 2.99 8.49 1.92
CA ARG A 48 3.92 9.62 1.93
C ARG A 48 4.52 9.89 0.56
N ASN A 49 4.95 8.85 -0.14
CA ASN A 49 5.51 8.96 -1.49
C ASN A 49 4.47 9.41 -2.52
N TRP A 50 3.22 8.97 -2.37
CA TRP A 50 2.12 9.37 -3.26
C TRP A 50 1.72 10.82 -3.06
N ILE A 51 1.60 11.27 -1.84
CA ILE A 51 1.37 12.69 -1.52
C ILE A 51 2.57 13.51 -1.97
N GLY A 52 3.78 13.02 -1.79
CA GLY A 52 5.01 13.54 -2.37
C GLY A 52 5.29 14.97 -1.98
N ARG A 53 5.23 15.28 -0.67
CA ARG A 53 5.61 16.60 -0.16
C ARG A 53 7.06 16.93 -0.49
N SER A 54 7.29 18.10 -1.02
CA SER A 54 8.62 18.64 -1.31
C SER A 54 8.72 20.10 -0.88
N TYR A 55 9.85 20.45 -0.31
CA TYR A 55 10.19 21.83 0.05
C TYR A 55 11.11 22.40 -1.02
N GLY A 56 10.79 23.59 -1.50
CA GLY A 56 11.56 24.21 -2.53
C GLY A 56 11.35 25.71 -2.59
N THR A 57 11.73 26.29 -3.71
CA THR A 57 11.60 27.70 -4.01
C THR A 57 10.82 27.87 -5.31
N GLN A 58 9.81 28.69 -5.30
CA GLN A 58 9.16 29.18 -6.51
C GLN A 58 9.95 30.38 -7.00
N VAL A 59 10.54 30.28 -8.18
CA VAL A 59 11.45 31.28 -8.73
C VAL A 59 10.80 31.96 -9.93
N LYS A 60 10.81 33.28 -9.97
CA LYS A 60 10.28 34.10 -11.07
C LYS A 60 11.39 34.36 -12.09
N PHE A 61 11.11 33.97 -13.33
CA PHE A 61 11.94 34.30 -14.49
C PHE A 61 11.25 35.39 -15.31
N SER A 62 11.98 36.36 -15.80
CA SER A 62 11.52 37.30 -16.81
C SER A 62 11.87 36.81 -18.20
N THR A 63 11.27 37.41 -19.22
CA THR A 63 11.51 37.11 -20.63
C THR A 63 12.05 38.35 -21.36
N ASN A 64 12.74 38.16 -22.48
CA ASN A 64 13.19 39.25 -23.38
C ASN A 64 12.03 40.10 -23.94
N ILE A 65 10.81 39.61 -23.87
CA ILE A 65 9.59 40.33 -24.34
C ILE A 65 8.85 41.05 -23.21
N GLY A 66 9.44 41.09 -21.98
CA GLY A 66 8.87 41.78 -20.82
C GLY A 66 7.77 41.03 -20.06
N ASP A 67 7.54 39.77 -20.35
CA ASP A 67 6.64 38.89 -19.59
C ASP A 67 7.40 38.13 -18.50
N THR A 68 6.67 37.45 -17.61
CA THR A 68 7.25 36.66 -16.51
C THR A 68 6.54 35.32 -16.38
N PHE A 69 7.26 34.33 -15.88
CA PHE A 69 6.72 33.04 -15.47
C PHE A 69 7.47 32.49 -14.26
N GLU A 70 6.89 31.52 -13.60
CA GLU A 70 7.43 30.94 -12.38
C GLU A 70 7.77 29.47 -12.57
N VAL A 71 8.82 29.02 -11.88
CA VAL A 71 9.19 27.60 -11.79
C VAL A 71 9.35 27.22 -10.34
N PHE A 72 8.95 25.99 -9.98
CA PHE A 72 9.22 25.40 -8.68
C PHE A 72 10.47 24.52 -8.77
N THR A 73 11.41 24.71 -7.86
CA THR A 73 12.62 23.88 -7.77
C THR A 73 12.98 23.54 -6.33
N THR A 74 13.42 22.32 -6.11
CA THR A 74 14.04 21.89 -4.83
C THR A 74 15.53 22.19 -4.78
N ARG A 75 16.08 22.67 -5.91
CA ARG A 75 17.51 22.92 -6.12
C ARG A 75 17.77 24.37 -6.58
N ALA A 76 17.22 25.34 -5.85
CA ALA A 76 17.49 26.75 -6.13
C ALA A 76 18.98 27.13 -6.03
N ASP A 77 19.79 26.38 -5.26
CA ASP A 77 21.23 26.46 -5.17
C ASP A 77 21.92 26.33 -6.53
N THR A 78 21.30 25.63 -7.50
CA THR A 78 21.89 25.42 -8.82
C THR A 78 21.46 26.44 -9.90
N LEU A 79 20.77 27.52 -9.52
CA LEU A 79 20.26 28.54 -10.46
C LEU A 79 21.32 29.09 -11.41
N PHE A 80 22.57 29.26 -10.96
CA PHE A 80 23.68 29.70 -11.80
C PHE A 80 24.05 28.73 -12.93
N GLY A 81 23.65 27.47 -12.79
CA GLY A 81 23.87 26.40 -13.78
C GLY A 81 22.72 26.21 -14.76
N VAL A 82 21.67 27.04 -14.70
CA VAL A 82 20.55 26.99 -15.65
C VAL A 82 21.03 27.42 -17.03
N THR A 83 20.88 26.53 -18.01
CA THR A 83 21.29 26.77 -19.39
C THR A 83 20.15 26.79 -20.38
N TYR A 84 18.97 26.32 -19.97
CA TYR A 84 17.72 26.40 -20.72
C TYR A 84 16.52 26.22 -19.80
N MET A 85 15.34 26.58 -20.32
CA MET A 85 14.07 26.35 -19.65
C MET A 85 13.23 25.38 -20.50
N VAL A 86 12.33 24.65 -19.85
CA VAL A 86 11.38 23.77 -20.57
C VAL A 86 9.97 24.03 -20.07
N MET A 87 9.03 24.19 -20.99
CA MET A 87 7.61 24.33 -20.72
C MET A 87 6.83 23.13 -21.23
N SER A 88 5.74 22.84 -20.55
CA SER A 88 4.73 21.90 -21.08
C SER A 88 4.19 22.39 -22.43
N PRO A 89 3.95 21.52 -23.42
CA PRO A 89 3.32 21.89 -24.67
C PRO A 89 1.94 22.57 -24.50
N GLU A 90 1.25 22.28 -23.41
CA GLU A 90 -0.07 22.83 -23.05
C GLU A 90 0.02 24.16 -22.26
N HIS A 91 1.22 24.68 -21.97
CA HIS A 91 1.37 25.87 -21.15
C HIS A 91 0.67 27.09 -21.77
N PRO A 92 -0.18 27.83 -21.01
CA PRO A 92 -0.98 28.93 -21.57
C PRO A 92 -0.15 30.06 -22.18
N LEU A 93 1.06 30.30 -21.66
CA LEU A 93 1.95 31.34 -22.16
C LEU A 93 2.38 31.13 -23.61
N ILE A 94 2.42 29.91 -24.11
CA ILE A 94 2.76 29.63 -25.51
C ILE A 94 1.73 30.26 -26.43
N ASN A 95 0.45 30.16 -26.11
CA ASN A 95 -0.61 30.80 -26.86
C ASN A 95 -0.58 32.34 -26.71
N LYS A 96 -0.28 32.84 -25.50
CA LYS A 96 -0.12 34.26 -25.20
C LYS A 96 1.01 34.90 -26.01
N TRP A 97 2.09 34.14 -26.24
CA TRP A 97 3.27 34.62 -26.98
C TRP A 97 3.25 34.31 -28.47
N ALA A 98 2.14 33.80 -29.01
CA ALA A 98 2.06 33.30 -30.38
C ALA A 98 2.51 34.33 -31.45
N ASP A 99 2.25 35.62 -31.24
CA ASP A 99 2.69 36.73 -32.12
C ASP A 99 4.18 37.07 -31.99
N LYS A 100 4.86 36.60 -30.97
CA LYS A 100 6.30 36.79 -30.72
C LYS A 100 7.13 35.54 -31.08
N ILE A 101 6.49 34.39 -31.21
CA ILE A 101 7.13 33.12 -31.57
C ILE A 101 7.26 33.04 -33.09
N THR A 102 8.51 32.99 -33.56
CA THR A 102 8.78 33.03 -35.03
C THR A 102 8.68 31.67 -35.71
N ASN A 103 8.70 30.57 -34.94
CA ASN A 103 8.53 29.18 -35.46
C ASN A 103 7.23 28.54 -34.95
N MET A 104 6.14 29.27 -34.91
CA MET A 104 4.87 28.83 -34.36
C MET A 104 4.30 27.57 -35.04
N ASP A 105 4.57 27.37 -36.33
CA ASP A 105 4.13 26.17 -37.08
C ASP A 105 4.80 24.90 -36.50
N GLU A 106 6.11 24.95 -36.23
CA GLU A 106 6.86 23.86 -35.62
C GLU A 106 6.39 23.57 -34.17
N VAL A 107 6.15 24.64 -33.41
CA VAL A 107 5.61 24.56 -32.04
C VAL A 107 4.23 23.90 -32.05
N THR A 108 3.36 24.31 -32.97
CA THR A 108 2.00 23.76 -33.11
C THR A 108 2.02 22.29 -33.49
N ALA A 109 2.88 21.89 -34.45
CA ALA A 109 3.03 20.50 -34.86
C ALA A 109 3.49 19.63 -33.67
N TYR A 110 4.46 20.10 -32.86
CA TYR A 110 4.92 19.38 -31.68
C TYR A 110 3.83 19.26 -30.59
N LYS A 111 3.03 20.31 -30.36
CA LYS A 111 1.87 20.28 -29.46
C LYS A 111 0.89 19.18 -29.85
N GLN A 112 0.58 19.06 -31.15
CA GLN A 112 -0.33 18.03 -31.67
C GLN A 112 0.23 16.61 -31.47
N GLU A 113 1.53 16.40 -31.65
CA GLU A 113 2.16 15.12 -31.41
C GLU A 113 2.18 14.77 -29.90
N ALA A 114 2.51 15.72 -29.03
CA ALA A 114 2.51 15.53 -27.59
C ALA A 114 1.10 15.19 -27.05
N ALA A 115 0.04 15.79 -27.62
CA ALA A 115 -1.33 15.55 -27.22
C ALA A 115 -1.83 14.11 -27.50
N LYS A 116 -1.15 13.36 -28.36
CA LYS A 116 -1.47 11.94 -28.62
C LYS A 116 -0.96 10.99 -27.56
N LYS A 117 -0.06 11.44 -26.68
CA LYS A 117 0.60 10.64 -25.65
C LYS A 117 -0.07 10.83 -24.30
N SER A 118 -0.24 9.74 -23.55
CA SER A 118 -0.66 9.81 -22.14
C SER A 118 0.45 10.37 -21.25
N ASP A 119 0.11 10.86 -20.07
CA ASP A 119 1.10 11.34 -19.07
C ASP A 119 2.12 10.24 -18.73
N PHE A 120 1.70 8.98 -18.66
CA PHE A 120 2.58 7.85 -18.41
C PHE A 120 3.57 7.60 -19.54
N GLU A 121 3.13 7.65 -20.78
CA GLU A 121 4.02 7.53 -21.95
C GLU A 121 5.03 8.69 -22.01
N ARG A 122 4.61 9.89 -21.63
CA ARG A 122 5.45 11.09 -21.62
C ARG A 122 6.54 11.04 -20.53
N THR A 123 6.25 10.46 -19.37
CA THR A 123 7.15 10.49 -18.21
C THR A 123 7.93 9.20 -17.98
N GLU A 124 7.29 8.04 -18.11
CA GLU A 124 7.87 6.75 -17.73
C GLU A 124 8.37 5.92 -18.92
N LEU A 125 7.70 5.99 -20.06
CA LEU A 125 8.04 5.17 -21.23
C LEU A 125 8.96 5.87 -22.24
N ALA A 126 9.07 7.20 -22.18
CA ALA A 126 9.86 7.96 -23.14
C ALA A 126 11.37 7.73 -22.93
N LYS A 127 11.98 6.88 -23.77
CA LYS A 127 13.44 6.68 -23.80
C LYS A 127 14.16 7.84 -24.49
N ASP A 128 13.56 8.40 -25.54
CA ASP A 128 14.13 9.51 -26.30
C ASP A 128 13.56 10.85 -25.83
N LYS A 129 14.46 11.80 -25.50
CA LYS A 129 14.06 13.15 -25.17
C LYS A 129 13.74 13.91 -26.44
N THR A 130 12.52 14.41 -26.55
CA THR A 130 12.05 15.24 -27.66
C THR A 130 11.69 16.62 -27.18
N GLY A 131 11.75 17.60 -28.03
CA GLY A 131 11.41 18.98 -27.72
C GLY A 131 11.62 19.91 -28.90
N VAL A 132 11.01 21.08 -28.84
CA VAL A 132 11.13 22.14 -29.83
C VAL A 132 11.54 23.43 -29.13
N LYS A 133 12.56 24.11 -29.65
CA LYS A 133 12.97 25.43 -29.19
C LYS A 133 11.94 26.46 -29.60
N ILE A 134 11.52 27.31 -28.69
CA ILE A 134 10.70 28.48 -28.99
C ILE A 134 11.63 29.58 -29.51
N SER A 135 11.46 29.99 -30.77
CA SER A 135 12.26 31.07 -31.34
C SER A 135 11.56 32.42 -31.17
N GLY A 136 12.33 33.46 -30.82
CA GLY A 136 11.82 34.81 -30.58
C GLY A 136 11.55 35.14 -29.10
N VAL A 137 11.39 34.15 -28.25
CA VAL A 137 11.21 34.32 -26.78
C VAL A 137 12.31 33.58 -26.02
N THR A 138 12.98 34.29 -25.12
CA THR A 138 14.01 33.73 -24.22
C THR A 138 13.66 34.03 -22.78
N ALA A 139 14.18 33.23 -21.84
CA ALA A 139 14.09 33.50 -20.42
C ALA A 139 15.37 34.21 -19.95
N ILE A 140 15.23 35.07 -18.94
CA ILE A 140 16.33 35.76 -18.29
C ILE A 140 16.53 35.15 -16.91
N ASN A 141 17.72 34.59 -16.68
CA ASN A 141 18.09 34.01 -15.40
C ASN A 141 18.19 35.11 -14.33
N PRO A 142 17.41 35.05 -13.24
CA PRO A 142 17.36 36.13 -12.25
C PRO A 142 18.67 36.34 -11.47
N VAL A 143 19.55 35.33 -11.37
CA VAL A 143 20.77 35.43 -10.57
C VAL A 143 21.95 36.02 -11.32
N ASN A 144 21.98 35.96 -12.66
CA ASN A 144 23.12 36.42 -13.46
C ASN A 144 22.75 37.26 -14.69
N GLY A 145 21.45 37.46 -14.95
CA GLY A 145 20.95 38.23 -16.07
C GLY A 145 21.14 37.60 -17.46
N LYS A 146 21.64 36.38 -17.55
CA LYS A 146 21.86 35.70 -18.84
C LYS A 146 20.55 35.26 -19.47
N GLU A 147 20.46 35.49 -20.77
CA GLU A 147 19.37 34.91 -21.58
C GLU A 147 19.63 33.43 -21.82
N VAL A 148 18.58 32.62 -21.64
CA VAL A 148 18.58 31.17 -21.90
C VAL A 148 17.42 30.81 -22.80
N PRO A 149 17.55 29.81 -23.72
CA PRO A 149 16.48 29.39 -24.58
C PRO A 149 15.36 28.72 -23.81
N ILE A 150 14.13 28.83 -24.33
CA ILE A 150 12.96 28.13 -23.84
C ILE A 150 12.61 27.03 -24.85
N PHE A 151 12.40 25.81 -24.35
CA PHE A 151 11.91 24.67 -25.13
C PHE A 151 10.52 24.29 -24.68
N ILE A 152 9.73 23.69 -25.54
CA ILE A 152 8.61 22.87 -25.16
C ILE A 152 9.03 21.40 -25.28
N ALA A 153 8.66 20.59 -24.29
CA ALA A 153 8.95 19.16 -24.31
C ALA A 153 7.83 18.38 -23.62
N ASP A 154 7.55 17.19 -24.13
CA ASP A 154 6.43 16.36 -23.70
C ASP A 154 6.63 15.76 -22.29
N TYR A 155 7.85 15.65 -21.78
CA TYR A 155 8.12 15.17 -20.42
C TYR A 155 7.79 16.19 -19.30
N VAL A 156 7.49 17.45 -19.64
CA VAL A 156 6.99 18.45 -18.70
C VAL A 156 5.46 18.48 -18.77
N LEU A 157 4.81 18.21 -17.65
CA LEU A 157 3.36 18.16 -17.55
C LEU A 157 2.80 19.47 -17.00
N ILE A 158 1.75 19.99 -17.61
CA ILE A 158 1.04 21.19 -17.12
C ILE A 158 0.39 20.95 -15.74
N SER A 159 0.06 19.73 -15.44
CA SER A 159 -0.56 19.33 -14.18
C SER A 159 0.42 19.21 -13.00
N TYR A 160 1.73 19.39 -13.23
CA TYR A 160 2.74 19.30 -12.19
C TYR A 160 3.49 20.62 -12.02
N GLY A 161 3.48 21.15 -10.80
CA GLY A 161 4.12 22.43 -10.47
C GLY A 161 3.50 23.60 -11.22
N THR A 162 4.32 24.37 -11.92
CA THR A 162 3.90 25.52 -12.73
C THR A 162 3.75 25.18 -14.21
N GLY A 163 3.97 23.96 -14.63
CA GLY A 163 4.06 23.58 -16.04
C GLY A 163 5.32 24.06 -16.75
N ALA A 164 6.28 24.59 -16.01
CA ALA A 164 7.59 25.02 -16.50
C ALA A 164 8.70 24.58 -15.53
N ILE A 165 9.86 24.23 -16.05
CA ILE A 165 11.03 23.85 -15.27
C ILE A 165 12.27 24.62 -15.71
N MET A 166 13.18 24.85 -14.81
CA MET A 166 14.56 25.25 -15.11
C MET A 166 15.41 24.00 -15.30
N ALA A 167 16.31 23.99 -16.25
CA ALA A 167 17.17 22.87 -16.55
C ALA A 167 18.62 23.14 -16.17
N VAL A 168 19.20 22.21 -15.40
CA VAL A 168 20.58 22.26 -14.93
C VAL A 168 21.31 20.97 -15.35
N PRO A 169 21.82 20.92 -16.58
CA PRO A 169 22.38 19.70 -17.16
C PRO A 169 23.54 19.07 -16.37
N ALA A 170 24.34 19.88 -15.67
CA ALA A 170 25.45 19.35 -14.89
C ALA A 170 25.01 18.46 -13.72
N HIS A 171 23.76 18.61 -13.21
CA HIS A 171 23.32 18.00 -11.96
C HIS A 171 21.98 17.27 -12.05
N ASP A 172 21.44 17.06 -13.26
CA ASP A 172 20.24 16.26 -13.52
C ASP A 172 20.44 15.41 -14.78
N THR A 173 20.15 14.11 -14.69
CA THR A 173 20.37 13.16 -15.79
C THR A 173 19.50 13.49 -17.01
N ARG A 174 18.23 13.84 -16.81
CA ARG A 174 17.32 14.16 -17.93
C ARG A 174 17.73 15.43 -18.64
N ASP A 175 18.14 16.44 -17.87
CA ASP A 175 18.60 17.70 -18.40
C ASP A 175 19.92 17.51 -19.16
N TRP A 176 20.79 16.65 -18.65
CA TRP A 176 22.07 16.34 -19.30
C TRP A 176 21.86 15.64 -20.65
N GLU A 177 21.01 14.62 -20.71
CA GLU A 177 20.66 13.90 -21.94
C GLU A 177 20.06 14.85 -22.98
N PHE A 178 19.14 15.72 -22.56
CA PHE A 178 18.53 16.73 -23.42
C PHE A 178 19.56 17.74 -23.93
N ALA A 179 20.40 18.26 -23.03
CA ALA A 179 21.45 19.20 -23.39
C ALA A 179 22.45 18.60 -24.41
N LYS A 180 22.86 17.35 -24.22
CA LYS A 180 23.70 16.63 -25.20
C LYS A 180 23.04 16.50 -26.55
N LYS A 181 21.75 16.13 -26.59
CA LYS A 181 21.01 15.95 -27.83
C LYS A 181 20.85 17.26 -28.60
N PHE A 182 20.59 18.38 -27.89
CA PHE A 182 20.33 19.68 -28.52
C PHE A 182 21.59 20.60 -28.56
N GLY A 183 22.76 20.11 -28.14
CA GLY A 183 24.00 20.87 -28.18
C GLY A 183 24.00 22.09 -27.24
N LEU A 184 23.34 21.99 -26.08
CA LEU A 184 23.23 23.05 -25.11
C LEU A 184 24.39 23.05 -24.12
N PRO A 185 24.78 24.21 -23.52
CA PRO A 185 25.86 24.29 -22.55
C PRO A 185 25.56 23.45 -21.29
N ILE A 186 26.62 22.87 -20.73
CA ILE A 186 26.62 22.16 -19.44
C ILE A 186 27.59 22.89 -18.52
N ILE A 187 27.06 23.51 -17.46
CA ILE A 187 27.85 24.35 -16.52
C ILE A 187 27.84 23.68 -15.14
N GLU A 188 29.01 23.27 -14.67
CA GLU A 188 29.18 22.75 -13.32
C GLU A 188 28.96 23.86 -12.30
N VAL A 189 28.08 23.65 -11.32
CA VAL A 189 27.82 24.58 -10.21
C VAL A 189 27.94 23.92 -8.84
N VAL A 190 28.09 22.58 -8.79
CA VAL A 190 28.46 21.84 -7.57
C VAL A 190 29.65 20.95 -7.90
N ALA A 191 30.80 21.25 -7.27
CA ALA A 191 32.03 20.48 -7.44
C ALA A 191 32.06 19.27 -6.49
N GLY A 192 32.75 18.21 -6.92
CA GLY A 192 32.97 17.02 -6.11
C GLY A 192 32.74 15.69 -6.89
N GLY A 193 32.24 15.79 -8.11
CA GLY A 193 32.05 14.65 -9.02
C GLY A 193 33.16 14.57 -10.09
N GLU A 194 32.88 13.71 -11.08
CA GLU A 194 33.67 13.61 -12.31
C GLU A 194 33.34 14.77 -13.28
N ASP A 195 34.05 14.80 -14.42
CA ASP A 195 33.82 15.79 -15.47
C ASP A 195 32.36 15.78 -15.96
N VAL A 196 31.62 16.85 -15.69
CA VAL A 196 30.20 17.00 -16.04
C VAL A 196 29.95 16.98 -17.56
N GLN A 197 31.00 17.14 -18.39
CA GLN A 197 30.88 16.97 -19.84
C GLN A 197 30.76 15.51 -20.24
N LYS A 198 31.18 14.56 -19.39
CA LYS A 198 31.13 13.12 -19.63
C LYS A 198 29.92 12.46 -18.99
N ALA A 199 29.52 12.91 -17.80
CA ALA A 199 28.36 12.42 -17.06
C ALA A 199 27.85 13.48 -16.09
N PRO A 200 26.53 13.52 -15.77
CA PRO A 200 26.00 14.46 -14.79
C PRO A 200 26.43 14.06 -13.37
N TYR A 201 26.73 15.04 -12.53
CA TYR A 201 26.99 14.84 -11.11
C TYR A 201 25.67 15.01 -10.33
N THR A 202 24.93 13.94 -10.12
CA THR A 202 23.60 13.94 -9.49
C THR A 202 23.65 13.79 -7.97
N GLU A 203 24.61 13.01 -7.44
CA GLU A 203 24.81 12.78 -6.01
C GLU A 203 25.60 13.94 -5.35
N CYS A 204 25.17 15.16 -5.61
CA CYS A 204 25.92 16.37 -5.29
C CYS A 204 25.57 16.98 -3.91
N ALA A 205 24.86 16.28 -3.03
CA ALA A 205 24.45 16.80 -1.72
C ALA A 205 25.63 17.21 -0.81
N THR A 206 26.77 16.55 -0.93
CA THR A 206 28.00 16.81 -0.15
C THR A 206 29.00 17.70 -0.87
N GLY A 207 28.69 18.13 -2.09
CA GLY A 207 29.55 18.98 -2.89
C GLY A 207 29.61 20.43 -2.38
N LYS A 208 30.50 21.22 -3.01
CA LYS A 208 30.59 22.67 -2.77
C LYS A 208 30.25 23.45 -4.02
N LEU A 209 29.58 24.59 -3.84
CA LEU A 209 29.19 25.46 -4.93
C LEU A 209 30.41 26.05 -5.63
N VAL A 210 30.38 26.05 -6.96
CA VAL A 210 31.37 26.66 -7.85
C VAL A 210 30.63 27.37 -8.99
N ASN A 211 31.26 28.33 -9.65
CA ASN A 211 30.67 29.10 -10.76
C ASN A 211 29.29 29.72 -10.41
N SER A 212 29.05 30.00 -9.15
CA SER A 212 27.78 30.40 -8.58
C SER A 212 27.83 31.73 -7.83
N GLY A 213 28.78 32.61 -8.17
CA GLY A 213 28.89 33.95 -7.64
C GLY A 213 29.00 33.99 -6.10
N PHE A 214 28.04 34.64 -5.44
CA PHE A 214 28.01 34.76 -3.98
C PHE A 214 27.82 33.44 -3.22
N LEU A 215 27.47 32.36 -3.91
CA LEU A 215 27.31 31.03 -3.33
C LEU A 215 28.62 30.21 -3.37
N ASP A 216 29.63 30.64 -4.09
CA ASP A 216 30.88 29.90 -4.29
C ASP A 216 31.52 29.48 -2.96
N GLY A 217 31.93 28.24 -2.86
CA GLY A 217 32.55 27.66 -1.68
C GLY A 217 31.59 27.21 -0.58
N MET A 218 30.29 27.55 -0.65
CA MET A 218 29.29 27.11 0.31
C MET A 218 28.97 25.61 0.17
N SER A 219 28.52 25.02 1.25
CA SER A 219 27.84 23.72 1.17
C SER A 219 26.51 23.84 0.41
N VAL A 220 26.01 22.75 -0.14
CA VAL A 220 24.72 22.75 -0.84
C VAL A 220 23.57 23.18 0.09
N GLU A 221 23.62 22.78 1.38
CA GLU A 221 22.62 23.17 2.36
C GLU A 221 22.64 24.68 2.65
N ASP A 222 23.80 25.24 2.87
CA ASP A 222 23.94 26.67 3.13
C ASP A 222 23.59 27.53 1.90
N ALA A 223 23.99 27.06 0.72
CA ALA A 223 23.64 27.70 -0.54
C ALA A 223 22.12 27.73 -0.79
N LYS A 224 21.40 26.67 -0.46
CA LYS A 224 19.93 26.66 -0.53
C LYS A 224 19.28 27.72 0.34
N LYS A 225 19.78 27.90 1.55
CA LYS A 225 19.31 28.97 2.46
C LYS A 225 19.63 30.35 1.91
N ALA A 226 20.89 30.57 1.55
CA ALA A 226 21.36 31.85 1.05
C ALA A 226 20.63 32.31 -0.22
N ILE A 227 20.41 31.39 -1.18
CA ILE A 227 19.71 31.76 -2.41
C ILE A 227 18.22 32.04 -2.17
N GLN A 228 17.56 31.31 -1.25
CA GLN A 228 16.18 31.58 -0.89
C GLN A 228 16.01 32.97 -0.27
N GLU A 229 16.89 33.35 0.64
CA GLU A 229 16.91 34.68 1.24
C GLU A 229 17.14 35.75 0.16
N TRP A 230 18.14 35.56 -0.69
CA TRP A 230 18.47 36.49 -1.79
C TRP A 230 17.30 36.71 -2.76
N LEU A 231 16.60 35.65 -3.14
CA LEU A 231 15.42 35.70 -4.02
C LEU A 231 14.23 36.39 -3.34
N THR A 232 13.99 36.10 -2.06
CA THR A 232 12.90 36.69 -1.28
C THR A 232 13.05 38.18 -1.10
N GLU A 233 14.26 38.64 -0.72
CA GLU A 233 14.57 40.07 -0.55
C GLU A 233 14.32 40.89 -1.83
N ARG A 234 14.43 40.24 -3.00
CA ARG A 234 14.28 40.89 -4.33
C ARG A 234 12.94 40.67 -4.99
N ASN A 235 12.00 39.98 -4.29
CA ASN A 235 10.72 39.56 -4.84
C ASN A 235 10.84 38.71 -6.13
N LEU A 236 11.93 37.93 -6.22
CA LEU A 236 12.25 37.05 -7.34
C LEU A 236 11.95 35.58 -7.01
N GLY A 237 11.53 35.28 -5.80
CA GLY A 237 11.14 33.95 -5.40
C GLY A 237 10.69 33.88 -3.95
N GLU A 238 10.01 32.79 -3.62
CA GLU A 238 9.53 32.51 -2.27
C GLU A 238 9.68 31.02 -1.94
N ARG A 239 9.87 30.72 -0.65
CA ARG A 239 9.85 29.34 -0.17
C ARG A 239 8.45 28.78 -0.31
N LYS A 240 8.34 27.58 -0.86
CA LYS A 240 7.06 26.93 -1.08
C LYS A 240 7.12 25.43 -0.79
N THR A 241 6.06 24.93 -0.19
CA THR A 241 5.81 23.49 -0.08
C THR A 241 4.94 23.07 -1.26
N ASN A 242 5.35 22.04 -1.97
CA ASN A 242 4.63 21.48 -3.09
C ASN A 242 4.34 20.00 -2.87
N TYR A 243 3.32 19.49 -3.54
CA TYR A 243 2.87 18.10 -3.43
C TYR A 243 2.75 17.49 -4.83
N LYS A 244 3.04 16.20 -4.95
CA LYS A 244 2.74 15.42 -6.15
C LYS A 244 1.25 15.08 -6.25
N LEU A 245 0.57 15.03 -5.10
CA LEU A 245 -0.85 14.77 -5.00
C LEU A 245 -1.63 15.79 -5.86
N ARG A 246 -2.61 15.30 -6.60
CA ARG A 246 -3.52 16.10 -7.42
C ARG A 246 -4.92 16.01 -6.85
N ASP A 247 -5.76 17.01 -7.13
CA ASP A 247 -7.16 16.99 -6.74
C ASP A 247 -7.87 15.78 -7.32
N TRP A 248 -8.79 15.24 -6.54
CA TRP A 248 -9.49 14.02 -6.86
C TRP A 248 -10.65 14.27 -7.81
N VAL A 249 -10.52 13.85 -9.06
CA VAL A 249 -11.63 13.79 -10.01
C VAL A 249 -12.52 12.63 -9.62
N PHE A 250 -13.63 12.92 -8.95
CA PHE A 250 -14.53 11.87 -8.45
C PHE A 250 -15.74 11.63 -9.35
N SER A 251 -16.08 12.55 -10.24
CA SER A 251 -17.18 12.39 -11.19
C SER A 251 -16.83 11.49 -12.37
N ARG A 252 -17.80 10.73 -12.86
CA ARG A 252 -17.68 9.86 -14.03
C ARG A 252 -18.95 9.89 -14.87
N GLN A 253 -18.80 9.67 -16.16
CA GLN A 253 -19.86 9.54 -17.15
C GLN A 253 -20.37 8.09 -17.15
N ARG A 254 -20.96 7.68 -16.02
CA ARG A 254 -21.48 6.32 -15.80
C ARG A 254 -22.86 6.38 -15.16
N TYR A 255 -23.71 5.40 -15.47
CA TYR A 255 -25.01 5.27 -14.82
C TYR A 255 -24.84 4.83 -13.34
N TRP A 256 -24.06 3.76 -13.11
CA TRP A 256 -23.85 3.22 -11.76
C TRP A 256 -22.86 4.08 -10.97
N GLY A 257 -23.41 4.73 -9.97
CA GLY A 257 -22.72 5.60 -9.00
C GLY A 257 -23.74 6.47 -8.29
N GLU A 258 -23.35 7.03 -7.15
CA GLU A 258 -24.20 7.98 -6.44
C GLU A 258 -24.40 9.23 -7.32
N PRO A 259 -25.64 9.70 -7.52
CA PRO A 259 -25.90 10.94 -8.25
C PRO A 259 -25.32 12.14 -7.51
N ILE A 260 -24.79 13.11 -8.25
CA ILE A 260 -24.31 14.37 -7.68
C ILE A 260 -25.52 15.28 -7.44
N PRO A 261 -25.82 15.71 -6.20
CA PRO A 261 -27.04 16.46 -5.90
C PRO A 261 -26.91 17.95 -6.27
N ILE A 262 -26.64 18.22 -7.54
CA ILE A 262 -26.50 19.55 -8.12
C ILE A 262 -27.42 19.71 -9.31
N VAL A 263 -27.99 20.91 -9.44
CA VAL A 263 -28.81 21.35 -10.55
C VAL A 263 -28.10 22.49 -11.27
N HIS A 264 -28.05 22.42 -12.59
CA HIS A 264 -27.52 23.48 -13.47
C HIS A 264 -28.65 24.39 -13.92
N CYS A 265 -28.59 25.67 -13.58
CA CYS A 265 -29.55 26.69 -13.95
C CYS A 265 -28.86 27.81 -14.71
N ASP A 266 -29.37 28.18 -15.90
CA ASP A 266 -28.77 29.24 -16.71
C ASP A 266 -28.72 30.60 -15.98
N LYS A 267 -29.69 30.85 -15.08
CA LYS A 267 -29.75 32.09 -14.30
C LYS A 267 -28.93 32.03 -13.00
N CYS A 268 -28.96 30.90 -12.28
CA CYS A 268 -28.40 30.79 -10.95
C CYS A 268 -27.07 30.04 -10.90
N GLY A 269 -26.63 29.42 -11.99
CA GLY A 269 -25.45 28.57 -12.05
C GLY A 269 -25.69 27.20 -11.39
N TYR A 270 -24.73 26.73 -10.59
CA TYR A 270 -24.81 25.46 -9.87
C TYR A 270 -25.60 25.65 -8.58
N VAL A 271 -26.68 24.89 -8.42
CA VAL A 271 -27.57 24.99 -7.26
C VAL A 271 -27.68 23.63 -6.58
N PRO A 272 -27.43 23.52 -5.26
CA PRO A 272 -27.63 22.26 -4.55
C PRO A 272 -29.09 21.82 -4.56
N VAL A 273 -29.33 20.52 -4.68
CA VAL A 273 -30.64 19.91 -4.44
C VAL A 273 -30.99 20.09 -2.97
N PRO A 274 -32.24 20.53 -2.64
CA PRO A 274 -32.66 20.71 -1.24
C PRO A 274 -32.58 19.39 -0.45
N GLU A 275 -32.24 19.47 0.84
CA GLU A 275 -32.19 18.29 1.72
C GLU A 275 -33.51 17.52 1.76
N SER A 276 -34.64 18.21 1.61
CA SER A 276 -35.98 17.60 1.56
C SER A 276 -36.23 16.69 0.36
N GLU A 277 -35.39 16.81 -0.68
CA GLU A 277 -35.45 15.99 -1.89
C GLU A 277 -34.38 14.87 -1.91
N LEU A 278 -33.61 14.75 -0.84
CA LEU A 278 -32.63 13.66 -0.68
C LEU A 278 -33.28 12.42 -0.05
N PRO A 279 -32.84 11.23 -0.40
CA PRO A 279 -31.78 10.91 -1.37
C PRO A 279 -32.22 11.14 -2.82
N LEU A 280 -31.32 11.71 -3.63
CA LEU A 280 -31.50 11.77 -5.08
C LEU A 280 -31.31 10.38 -5.66
N VAL A 281 -32.35 9.81 -6.27
CA VAL A 281 -32.37 8.43 -6.76
C VAL A 281 -32.15 8.41 -8.26
N LEU A 282 -31.37 7.44 -8.74
CA LEU A 282 -31.23 7.16 -10.17
C LEU A 282 -32.55 6.72 -10.78
N PRO A 283 -32.88 7.12 -12.02
CA PRO A 283 -34.09 6.66 -12.69
C PRO A 283 -33.98 5.17 -13.02
N ASN A 284 -35.10 4.45 -12.95
CA ASN A 284 -35.17 3.09 -13.46
C ASN A 284 -35.13 3.11 -14.98
N VAL A 285 -34.25 2.31 -15.56
CA VAL A 285 -34.02 2.28 -17.00
C VAL A 285 -33.83 0.85 -17.50
N ASP A 286 -34.25 0.61 -18.73
CA ASP A 286 -34.07 -0.69 -19.39
C ASP A 286 -32.66 -0.84 -19.98
N SER A 287 -32.00 0.27 -20.29
CA SER A 287 -30.63 0.32 -20.84
C SER A 287 -29.88 1.57 -20.38
N TYR A 288 -28.58 1.41 -20.14
CA TYR A 288 -27.64 2.47 -19.77
C TYR A 288 -26.35 2.40 -20.60
N GLU A 289 -26.48 2.12 -21.88
CA GLU A 289 -25.36 2.06 -22.81
C GLU A 289 -24.64 3.42 -22.90
N PRO A 290 -23.31 3.40 -23.11
CA PRO A 290 -22.52 4.63 -23.33
C PRO A 290 -23.11 5.49 -24.44
N THR A 291 -22.84 6.78 -24.35
CA THR A 291 -23.23 7.74 -25.42
C THR A 291 -22.10 7.86 -26.44
N ASP A 292 -22.44 8.18 -27.68
CA ASP A 292 -21.46 8.35 -28.77
C ASP A 292 -20.62 9.63 -28.60
N ASN A 293 -21.11 10.60 -27.82
CA ASN A 293 -20.45 11.89 -27.62
C ASN A 293 -19.62 11.95 -26.31
N GLY A 294 -19.57 10.85 -25.52
CA GLY A 294 -18.86 10.77 -24.25
C GLY A 294 -19.56 11.42 -23.05
N GLU A 295 -20.83 11.80 -23.20
CA GLU A 295 -21.69 12.21 -22.08
C GLU A 295 -22.16 11.00 -21.27
N SER A 296 -22.61 11.24 -20.03
CA SER A 296 -23.20 10.19 -19.20
C SER A 296 -24.43 9.57 -19.86
N PRO A 297 -24.69 8.27 -19.70
CA PRO A 297 -25.96 7.66 -20.11
C PRO A 297 -27.18 8.37 -19.54
N LEU A 298 -27.09 8.96 -18.36
CA LEU A 298 -28.16 9.77 -17.74
C LEU A 298 -28.55 10.98 -18.58
N ALA A 299 -27.64 11.54 -19.37
CA ALA A 299 -27.92 12.72 -20.22
C ALA A 299 -29.01 12.47 -21.26
N LYS A 300 -29.24 11.20 -21.63
CA LYS A 300 -30.32 10.81 -22.57
C LYS A 300 -31.69 10.69 -21.87
N MET A 301 -31.73 10.70 -20.54
CA MET A 301 -32.96 10.49 -19.76
C MET A 301 -33.62 11.82 -19.42
N THR A 302 -34.20 12.46 -20.47
CA THR A 302 -34.73 13.84 -20.40
C THR A 302 -35.75 14.08 -19.30
N ASP A 303 -36.59 13.09 -18.99
CA ASP A 303 -37.61 13.18 -17.94
C ASP A 303 -36.98 13.25 -16.53
N TRP A 304 -35.80 12.64 -16.34
CA TRP A 304 -35.05 12.75 -15.09
C TRP A 304 -34.12 13.97 -15.08
N VAL A 305 -33.48 14.28 -16.19
CA VAL A 305 -32.53 15.41 -16.31
C VAL A 305 -33.22 16.75 -16.12
N ASN A 306 -34.36 16.95 -16.81
CA ASN A 306 -35.09 18.20 -16.77
C ASN A 306 -35.79 18.38 -15.42
N THR A 307 -35.58 19.53 -14.80
CA THR A 307 -36.13 19.85 -13.47
C THR A 307 -36.34 21.35 -13.35
N THR A 308 -36.79 21.79 -12.19
CA THR A 308 -36.87 23.21 -11.84
C THR A 308 -35.75 23.61 -10.92
N CYS A 309 -35.22 24.80 -11.09
CA CYS A 309 -34.19 25.34 -10.19
C CYS A 309 -34.77 25.55 -8.78
N PRO A 310 -34.17 24.95 -7.74
CA PRO A 310 -34.65 25.14 -6.37
C PRO A 310 -34.56 26.59 -5.86
N HIS A 311 -33.72 27.42 -6.49
CA HIS A 311 -33.49 28.80 -6.07
C HIS A 311 -34.46 29.79 -6.77
N CYS A 312 -34.62 29.70 -8.10
CA CYS A 312 -35.41 30.68 -8.86
C CYS A 312 -36.71 30.12 -9.46
N GLY A 313 -36.98 28.83 -9.37
CA GLY A 313 -38.14 28.15 -9.94
C GLY A 313 -38.17 28.05 -11.47
N GLY A 314 -37.14 28.53 -12.14
CA GLY A 314 -36.98 28.42 -13.60
C GLY A 314 -36.55 27.05 -14.09
N PRO A 315 -36.54 26.82 -15.44
CA PRO A 315 -36.03 25.56 -15.99
C PRO A 315 -34.57 25.31 -15.62
N ALA A 316 -34.25 24.06 -15.34
CA ALA A 316 -32.91 23.64 -14.95
C ALA A 316 -32.65 22.17 -15.31
N HIS A 317 -31.40 21.72 -15.21
CA HIS A 317 -30.99 20.36 -15.52
C HIS A 317 -30.22 19.75 -14.36
N ARG A 318 -30.55 18.51 -13.99
CA ARG A 318 -29.75 17.75 -13.02
C ARG A 318 -28.38 17.45 -13.58
N GLU A 319 -27.38 17.40 -12.68
CA GLU A 319 -26.06 16.84 -13.01
C GLU A 319 -26.21 15.39 -13.46
N THR A 320 -25.55 15.05 -14.57
CA THR A 320 -25.65 13.71 -15.17
C THR A 320 -24.45 12.82 -14.90
N ASP A 321 -23.35 13.38 -14.42
CA ASP A 321 -22.23 12.60 -13.92
C ASP A 321 -22.57 11.99 -12.57
N THR A 322 -21.97 10.85 -12.27
CA THR A 322 -22.14 10.15 -10.99
C THR A 322 -20.82 10.01 -10.25
N MET A 323 -20.86 9.58 -8.99
CA MET A 323 -19.71 9.37 -8.10
C MET A 323 -19.47 7.87 -7.88
N PRO A 324 -19.03 7.08 -8.87
CA PRO A 324 -18.85 5.64 -8.70
C PRO A 324 -17.61 5.30 -7.87
N GLN A 325 -17.60 4.07 -7.32
CA GLN A 325 -16.46 3.45 -6.65
C GLN A 325 -16.02 4.17 -5.37
N TRP A 326 -14.96 5.00 -5.44
CA TRP A 326 -14.26 5.51 -4.28
C TRP A 326 -15.05 6.51 -3.44
N ALA A 327 -16.05 7.19 -3.99
CA ALA A 327 -16.92 8.08 -3.23
C ALA A 327 -17.75 7.27 -2.22
N GLY A 328 -18.52 6.28 -2.69
CA GLY A 328 -19.30 5.40 -1.82
C GLY A 328 -18.43 4.60 -0.85
N SER A 329 -17.31 4.05 -1.32
CA SER A 329 -16.41 3.28 -0.48
C SER A 329 -15.71 4.12 0.59
N SER A 330 -15.69 5.45 0.45
CA SER A 330 -15.02 6.33 1.40
C SER A 330 -15.78 6.51 2.72
N TRP A 331 -17.04 6.10 2.80
CA TRP A 331 -17.85 6.29 4.01
C TRP A 331 -18.77 5.11 4.38
N TYR A 332 -18.74 3.99 3.64
CA TYR A 332 -19.62 2.84 3.89
C TYR A 332 -19.54 2.32 5.32
N PHE A 333 -18.33 2.29 5.91
CA PHE A 333 -18.09 1.83 7.27
C PHE A 333 -18.77 2.72 8.34
N LEU A 334 -18.94 4.02 8.04
CA LEU A 334 -19.70 4.93 8.89
C LEU A 334 -21.20 4.61 8.83
N ARG A 335 -21.70 4.35 7.63
CA ARG A 335 -23.11 3.96 7.44
C ARG A 335 -23.44 2.62 8.09
N TYR A 336 -22.49 1.70 8.15
CA TYR A 336 -22.64 0.42 8.85
C TYR A 336 -22.87 0.58 10.35
N CYS A 337 -22.43 1.68 10.95
CA CYS A 337 -22.68 1.96 12.37
C CYS A 337 -24.17 2.15 12.68
N ASP A 338 -24.95 2.63 11.71
CA ASP A 338 -26.37 2.96 11.88
C ASP A 338 -27.12 2.88 10.52
N PRO A 339 -27.27 1.68 9.95
CA PRO A 339 -27.68 1.49 8.54
C PRO A 339 -29.14 1.86 8.27
N HIS A 340 -29.97 1.93 9.30
CA HIS A 340 -31.40 2.26 9.19
C HIS A 340 -31.74 3.71 9.58
N ASN A 341 -30.73 4.53 9.82
CA ASN A 341 -30.95 5.95 10.13
C ASN A 341 -31.42 6.71 8.88
N ASP A 342 -32.60 7.29 8.94
CA ASP A 342 -33.23 8.04 7.85
C ASP A 342 -33.02 9.57 7.98
N LYS A 343 -32.33 10.04 9.04
CA LYS A 343 -32.15 11.47 9.34
C LYS A 343 -30.72 11.95 9.15
N ALA A 344 -29.74 11.06 9.32
CA ALA A 344 -28.32 11.38 9.24
C ALA A 344 -27.52 10.22 8.65
N LEU A 345 -26.25 10.46 8.33
CA LEU A 345 -25.26 9.45 7.94
C LEU A 345 -25.20 8.29 8.94
N ALA A 346 -25.17 8.62 10.23
CA ALA A 346 -25.31 7.74 11.38
C ALA A 346 -25.57 8.62 12.62
N SER A 347 -26.11 8.08 13.70
CA SER A 347 -26.28 8.83 14.94
C SER A 347 -24.92 9.15 15.57
N PRO A 348 -24.77 10.30 16.27
CA PRO A 348 -23.53 10.63 16.97
C PRO A 348 -23.14 9.57 18.01
N GLU A 349 -24.11 8.96 18.68
CA GLU A 349 -23.89 7.90 19.68
C GLU A 349 -23.29 6.65 19.03
N ALA A 350 -23.84 6.21 17.89
CA ALA A 350 -23.32 5.06 17.14
C ALA A 350 -21.90 5.32 16.61
N LEU A 351 -21.66 6.50 16.05
CA LEU A 351 -20.34 6.90 15.58
C LEU A 351 -19.32 6.94 16.71
N LYS A 352 -19.67 7.50 17.87
CA LYS A 352 -18.79 7.55 19.04
C LYS A 352 -18.44 6.17 19.56
N TYR A 353 -19.36 5.21 19.47
CA TYR A 353 -19.14 3.84 19.93
C TYR A 353 -18.30 3.01 18.95
N TRP A 354 -18.57 3.08 17.64
CA TRP A 354 -18.00 2.19 16.64
C TRP A 354 -16.78 2.75 15.93
N THR A 355 -16.47 4.04 16.07
CA THR A 355 -15.34 4.66 15.38
C THR A 355 -14.26 5.15 16.35
N PRO A 356 -12.98 5.12 15.95
CA PRO A 356 -12.45 4.62 14.69
C PRO A 356 -12.62 3.11 14.54
N VAL A 357 -12.57 2.58 13.32
CA VAL A 357 -12.48 1.13 13.11
C VAL A 357 -11.20 0.61 13.78
N ASP A 358 -11.33 -0.37 14.64
CA ASP A 358 -10.21 -0.84 15.48
C ASP A 358 -9.10 -1.47 14.66
N TRP A 359 -9.47 -2.34 13.73
CA TRP A 359 -8.53 -3.02 12.84
C TRP A 359 -9.08 -3.13 11.42
N TYR A 360 -8.40 -2.52 10.48
CA TYR A 360 -8.78 -2.48 9.08
C TYR A 360 -7.78 -3.24 8.21
N ASN A 361 -8.25 -4.22 7.47
CA ASN A 361 -7.42 -5.09 6.64
C ASN A 361 -7.85 -5.05 5.18
N GLY A 362 -6.89 -5.06 4.24
CA GLY A 362 -7.18 -5.07 2.81
C GLY A 362 -5.93 -5.08 1.96
N GLY A 363 -6.12 -5.14 0.63
CA GLY A 363 -5.02 -5.23 -0.33
C GLY A 363 -4.15 -3.97 -0.40
N MET A 364 -2.88 -4.16 -0.73
CA MET A 364 -1.91 -3.06 -0.91
C MET A 364 -2.26 -2.13 -2.08
N GLU A 365 -2.97 -2.63 -3.09
CA GLU A 365 -3.43 -1.86 -4.25
C GLU A 365 -4.33 -0.68 -3.87
N HIS A 366 -4.99 -0.76 -2.72
CA HIS A 366 -5.88 0.28 -2.22
C HIS A 366 -5.17 1.36 -1.39
N THR A 367 -3.87 1.24 -1.12
CA THR A 367 -3.11 2.17 -0.28
C THR A 367 -3.24 3.62 -0.74
N THR A 368 -3.17 3.85 -2.04
CA THR A 368 -3.27 5.20 -2.66
C THR A 368 -4.62 5.46 -3.35
N LEU A 369 -5.57 4.54 -3.22
CA LEU A 369 -6.92 4.63 -3.76
C LEU A 369 -7.94 4.74 -2.61
N HIS A 370 -8.69 3.68 -2.35
CA HIS A 370 -9.73 3.64 -1.31
C HIS A 370 -9.22 4.13 0.06
N LEU A 371 -8.06 3.65 0.52
CA LEU A 371 -7.55 4.02 1.85
C LEU A 371 -7.24 5.51 1.94
N LEU A 372 -6.61 6.09 0.94
CA LEU A 372 -6.29 7.52 0.91
C LEU A 372 -7.55 8.37 0.82
N TYR A 373 -8.47 8.01 -0.08
CA TYR A 373 -9.72 8.75 -0.27
C TYR A 373 -10.65 8.68 0.95
N SER A 374 -10.76 7.52 1.60
CA SER A 374 -11.56 7.38 2.82
C SER A 374 -10.96 8.16 4.00
N ARG A 375 -9.63 8.23 4.12
CA ARG A 375 -8.98 9.08 5.12
C ARG A 375 -9.24 10.56 4.85
N PHE A 376 -9.14 11.01 3.61
CA PHE A 376 -9.48 12.38 3.21
C PHE A 376 -10.94 12.71 3.53
N TRP A 377 -11.87 11.85 3.10
CA TRP A 377 -13.32 12.02 3.35
C TRP A 377 -13.63 12.13 4.84
N HIS A 378 -13.02 11.25 5.63
CA HIS A 378 -13.20 11.23 7.09
C HIS A 378 -12.65 12.48 7.78
N LYS A 379 -11.49 12.99 7.36
CA LYS A 379 -10.92 14.24 7.87
C LYS A 379 -11.81 15.44 7.57
N PHE A 380 -12.40 15.48 6.39
CA PHE A 380 -13.39 16.50 6.06
C PHE A 380 -14.62 16.40 6.96
N LEU A 381 -15.17 15.22 7.15
CA LEU A 381 -16.31 14.99 8.06
C LEU A 381 -15.97 15.35 9.52
N TYR A 382 -14.74 15.12 9.94
CA TYR A 382 -14.24 15.54 11.24
C TYR A 382 -14.19 17.08 11.37
N ASP A 383 -13.68 17.77 10.37
CA ASP A 383 -13.60 19.25 10.36
C ASP A 383 -14.99 19.90 10.44
N ILE A 384 -16.02 19.30 9.88
CA ILE A 384 -17.40 19.78 9.96
C ILE A 384 -18.20 19.18 11.14
N GLY A 385 -17.56 18.41 12.04
CA GLY A 385 -18.15 17.89 13.27
C GLY A 385 -19.10 16.70 13.11
N VAL A 386 -19.06 15.98 11.98
CA VAL A 386 -19.93 14.82 11.72
C VAL A 386 -19.39 13.55 12.37
N VAL A 387 -18.08 13.34 12.40
CA VAL A 387 -17.42 12.19 13.01
C VAL A 387 -16.56 12.59 14.20
N PRO A 388 -16.37 11.70 15.20
CA PRO A 388 -15.70 12.05 16.45
C PRO A 388 -14.17 11.96 16.40
N THR A 389 -13.59 11.36 15.35
CA THR A 389 -12.14 11.11 15.24
C THR A 389 -11.58 11.67 13.94
N SER A 390 -10.30 12.08 13.97
CA SER A 390 -9.59 12.61 12.79
C SER A 390 -9.17 11.55 11.79
N GLU A 391 -9.08 10.29 12.23
CA GLU A 391 -8.72 9.13 11.39
C GLU A 391 -9.83 8.07 11.45
N PRO A 392 -10.13 7.41 10.32
CA PRO A 392 -11.20 6.42 10.25
C PRO A 392 -10.80 5.06 10.81
N TYR A 393 -9.51 4.72 10.78
CA TYR A 393 -8.97 3.42 11.14
C TYR A 393 -7.83 3.56 12.14
N ALA A 394 -7.88 2.86 13.27
CA ALA A 394 -6.83 2.88 14.27
C ALA A 394 -5.61 2.05 13.83
N LYS A 395 -5.87 0.85 13.31
CA LYS A 395 -4.83 -0.09 12.84
C LYS A 395 -5.11 -0.53 11.41
N ARG A 396 -4.05 -0.59 10.60
CA ARG A 396 -4.12 -1.07 9.21
C ARG A 396 -3.07 -2.12 8.94
N THR A 397 -3.52 -3.28 8.51
CA THR A 397 -2.69 -4.35 7.95
C THR A 397 -3.07 -4.62 6.50
N SER A 398 -2.17 -5.22 5.75
CA SER A 398 -2.41 -5.57 4.35
C SER A 398 -2.02 -7.01 4.11
N HIS A 399 -2.93 -7.76 3.47
CA HIS A 399 -2.65 -9.12 3.05
C HIS A 399 -1.83 -9.15 1.75
N GLY A 400 -1.12 -10.25 1.55
CA GLY A 400 -0.50 -10.59 0.27
C GLY A 400 -1.52 -11.01 -0.79
N MET A 401 -1.05 -11.17 -2.00
CA MET A 401 -1.88 -11.61 -3.13
C MET A 401 -1.61 -13.08 -3.43
N ILE A 402 -2.66 -13.87 -3.64
CA ILE A 402 -2.53 -15.21 -4.19
C ILE A 402 -2.37 -15.08 -5.71
N LEU A 403 -1.24 -15.54 -6.20
CA LEU A 403 -0.87 -15.50 -7.62
C LEU A 403 -1.27 -16.81 -8.31
N GLY A 404 -1.34 -16.80 -9.63
CA GLY A 404 -1.45 -18.03 -10.41
C GLY A 404 -0.23 -18.95 -10.20
N GLU A 405 -0.32 -20.21 -10.62
CA GLU A 405 0.78 -21.19 -10.48
C GLU A 405 2.08 -20.74 -11.14
N ASN A 406 1.99 -19.87 -12.16
CA ASN A 406 3.13 -19.26 -12.85
C ASN A 406 3.75 -18.06 -12.09
N GLY A 407 3.23 -17.70 -10.90
CA GLY A 407 3.70 -16.56 -10.12
C GLY A 407 3.20 -15.20 -10.63
N GLU A 408 2.28 -15.16 -11.58
CA GLU A 408 1.70 -13.93 -12.11
C GLU A 408 0.32 -13.64 -11.48
N LYS A 409 -0.08 -12.37 -11.47
CA LYS A 409 -1.41 -11.95 -11.04
C LYS A 409 -2.48 -12.70 -11.84
N MET A 410 -3.46 -13.30 -11.14
CA MET A 410 -4.60 -13.96 -11.76
C MET A 410 -5.45 -12.97 -12.55
N SER A 411 -5.78 -13.30 -13.78
CA SER A 411 -6.74 -12.55 -14.59
C SER A 411 -7.46 -13.46 -15.58
N LYS A 412 -8.72 -13.13 -15.90
CA LYS A 412 -9.52 -13.87 -16.90
C LYS A 412 -8.86 -13.87 -18.28
N SER A 413 -8.22 -12.77 -18.67
CA SER A 413 -7.53 -12.63 -19.96
C SER A 413 -6.28 -13.51 -20.09
N ARG A 414 -5.68 -13.91 -18.96
CA ARG A 414 -4.50 -14.80 -18.91
C ARG A 414 -4.87 -16.27 -18.74
N GLY A 415 -6.15 -16.58 -18.44
CA GLY A 415 -6.61 -17.95 -18.23
C GLY A 415 -6.00 -18.65 -17.00
N ASN A 416 -5.44 -17.91 -16.05
CA ASN A 416 -4.76 -18.43 -14.86
C ASN A 416 -5.55 -18.24 -13.56
N VAL A 417 -6.87 -18.01 -13.68
CA VAL A 417 -7.76 -17.81 -12.52
C VAL A 417 -8.11 -19.18 -11.92
N VAL A 418 -8.00 -19.26 -10.59
CA VAL A 418 -8.52 -20.39 -9.81
C VAL A 418 -9.89 -19.98 -9.25
N ASN A 419 -10.92 -20.77 -9.58
CA ASN A 419 -12.28 -20.51 -9.09
C ASN A 419 -12.45 -21.15 -7.70
N PRO A 420 -12.75 -20.36 -6.65
CA PRO A 420 -13.01 -20.89 -5.31
C PRO A 420 -14.12 -21.94 -5.26
N ASP A 421 -15.18 -21.79 -6.05
CA ASP A 421 -16.32 -22.74 -6.06
C ASP A 421 -15.88 -24.15 -6.49
N GLU A 422 -14.95 -24.26 -7.43
CA GLU A 422 -14.41 -25.55 -7.85
C GLU A 422 -13.57 -26.19 -6.74
N ILE A 423 -12.76 -25.39 -6.04
CA ILE A 423 -11.95 -25.87 -4.91
C ILE A 423 -12.83 -26.32 -3.75
N VAL A 424 -13.88 -25.55 -3.43
CA VAL A 424 -14.85 -25.92 -2.38
C VAL A 424 -15.59 -27.22 -2.74
N ARG A 425 -16.01 -27.37 -3.99
CA ARG A 425 -16.66 -28.61 -4.45
C ARG A 425 -15.74 -29.83 -4.36
N ASP A 426 -14.47 -29.68 -4.76
CA ASP A 426 -13.55 -30.81 -4.91
C ASP A 426 -12.82 -31.18 -3.60
N TYR A 427 -12.56 -30.21 -2.73
CA TYR A 427 -11.78 -30.39 -1.50
C TYR A 427 -12.50 -29.96 -0.21
N GLY A 428 -13.55 -29.15 -0.31
CA GLY A 428 -14.27 -28.56 0.81
C GLY A 428 -13.74 -27.19 1.21
N ALA A 429 -14.61 -26.35 1.77
CA ALA A 429 -14.31 -24.98 2.17
C ALA A 429 -13.20 -24.91 3.24
N ASP A 430 -13.22 -25.80 4.23
CA ASP A 430 -12.22 -25.83 5.30
C ASP A 430 -10.83 -26.15 4.76
N THR A 431 -10.72 -27.02 3.76
CA THR A 431 -9.44 -27.31 3.10
C THR A 431 -8.90 -26.09 2.40
N MET A 432 -9.73 -25.35 1.68
CA MET A 432 -9.35 -24.11 1.01
C MET A 432 -8.88 -23.06 2.02
N ARG A 433 -9.64 -22.85 3.10
CA ARG A 433 -9.28 -21.91 4.17
C ARG A 433 -7.93 -22.24 4.79
N VAL A 434 -7.73 -23.48 5.22
CA VAL A 434 -6.47 -23.95 5.80
C VAL A 434 -5.31 -23.77 4.82
N TYR A 435 -5.53 -24.11 3.54
CA TYR A 435 -4.51 -23.97 2.52
C TYR A 435 -4.09 -22.50 2.30
N GLU A 436 -5.04 -21.58 2.13
CA GLU A 436 -4.75 -20.16 1.93
C GLU A 436 -4.04 -19.53 3.14
N MET A 437 -4.41 -19.93 4.35
CA MET A 437 -3.76 -19.45 5.57
C MET A 437 -2.38 -20.09 5.82
N PHE A 438 -2.11 -21.26 5.24
CA PHE A 438 -0.86 -22.01 5.43
C PHE A 438 0.18 -21.75 4.34
N ILE A 439 -0.21 -21.30 3.15
CA ILE A 439 0.65 -21.18 1.96
C ILE A 439 1.86 -20.26 2.16
N GLY A 440 1.77 -19.30 3.07
CA GLY A 440 2.86 -18.36 3.35
C GLY A 440 2.51 -17.33 4.41
N ASP A 441 3.39 -16.34 4.53
CA ASP A 441 3.19 -15.18 5.40
C ASP A 441 2.00 -14.36 4.91
N PHE A 442 1.15 -13.90 5.83
CA PHE A 442 -0.06 -13.15 5.54
C PHE A 442 0.17 -11.90 4.66
N GLU A 443 1.28 -11.21 4.87
CA GLU A 443 1.60 -9.96 4.15
C GLU A 443 2.29 -10.20 2.80
N LYS A 444 2.69 -11.43 2.49
CA LYS A 444 3.46 -11.76 1.28
C LYS A 444 2.59 -12.39 0.21
N ALA A 445 2.91 -12.08 -1.04
CA ALA A 445 2.32 -12.78 -2.16
C ALA A 445 2.83 -14.23 -2.22
N ALA A 446 1.96 -15.16 -2.58
CA ALA A 446 2.28 -16.57 -2.73
C ALA A 446 1.63 -17.16 -3.98
N PRO A 447 2.33 -18.01 -4.77
CA PRO A 447 1.74 -18.67 -5.91
C PRO A 447 0.79 -19.80 -5.46
N TRP A 448 -0.33 -19.93 -6.13
CA TRP A 448 -1.23 -21.07 -5.97
C TRP A 448 -0.52 -22.37 -6.35
N SER A 449 -0.79 -23.45 -5.64
CA SER A 449 -0.29 -24.78 -5.97
C SER A 449 -1.38 -25.85 -5.80
N GLN A 450 -1.85 -26.36 -6.90
CA GLN A 450 -2.89 -27.41 -6.93
C GLN A 450 -2.42 -28.71 -6.24
N SER A 451 -1.13 -28.98 -6.23
CA SER A 451 -0.59 -30.15 -5.54
C SER A 451 -0.52 -29.97 -4.02
N SER A 452 -0.26 -28.74 -3.55
CA SER A 452 -0.07 -28.45 -2.13
C SER A 452 -1.37 -28.45 -1.33
N ILE A 453 -2.52 -28.13 -1.96
CA ILE A 453 -3.82 -28.17 -1.29
C ILE A 453 -4.19 -29.56 -0.77
N LYS A 454 -3.69 -30.62 -1.43
CA LYS A 454 -3.86 -32.01 -0.98
C LYS A 454 -3.20 -32.27 0.37
N GLY A 455 -2.15 -31.52 0.72
CA GLY A 455 -1.53 -31.56 2.04
C GLY A 455 -2.47 -31.08 3.14
N SER A 456 -3.13 -29.95 2.92
CA SER A 456 -4.14 -29.41 3.84
C SER A 456 -5.35 -30.35 3.99
N LYS A 457 -5.82 -30.96 2.89
CA LYS A 457 -6.87 -31.98 2.96
C LYS A 457 -6.47 -33.17 3.83
N ARG A 458 -5.27 -33.72 3.62
CA ARG A 458 -4.78 -34.85 4.45
C ARG A 458 -4.62 -34.48 5.92
N PHE A 459 -4.23 -33.24 6.23
CA PHE A 459 -4.20 -32.77 7.61
C PHE A 459 -5.59 -32.82 8.24
N LEU A 460 -6.61 -32.26 7.57
CA LEU A 460 -7.98 -32.28 8.07
C LEU A 460 -8.56 -33.69 8.17
N ASP A 461 -8.26 -34.58 7.22
CA ASP A 461 -8.69 -35.99 7.29
C ASP A 461 -8.12 -36.71 8.52
N LYS A 462 -6.86 -36.42 8.89
CA LYS A 462 -6.25 -36.93 10.11
C LYS A 462 -6.91 -36.39 11.37
N VAL A 463 -7.32 -35.13 11.38
CA VAL A 463 -8.08 -34.53 12.49
C VAL A 463 -9.44 -35.20 12.62
N TRP A 464 -10.14 -35.39 11.50
CA TRP A 464 -11.44 -36.11 11.49
C TRP A 464 -11.32 -37.49 12.13
N ALA A 465 -10.30 -38.25 11.78
CA ALA A 465 -10.04 -39.58 12.30
C ALA A 465 -9.71 -39.63 13.81
N LEU A 466 -9.48 -38.50 14.47
CA LEU A 466 -9.30 -38.47 15.94
C LEU A 466 -10.59 -38.87 16.68
N SER A 467 -11.76 -38.63 16.11
CA SER A 467 -13.04 -39.01 16.72
C SER A 467 -13.15 -40.52 16.97
N ASP A 468 -12.52 -41.35 16.13
CA ASP A 468 -12.49 -42.80 16.29
C ASP A 468 -11.58 -43.27 17.45
N LYS A 469 -10.75 -42.36 17.96
CA LYS A 469 -9.77 -42.63 19.03
C LYS A 469 -10.07 -41.87 20.32
N LEU A 470 -11.31 -41.34 20.42
CA LEU A 470 -11.73 -40.53 21.56
C LEU A 470 -11.93 -41.43 22.81
N THR A 471 -11.33 -40.98 23.90
CA THR A 471 -11.45 -41.63 25.23
C THR A 471 -11.98 -40.65 26.27
N GLU A 472 -12.45 -41.14 27.41
CA GLU A 472 -12.87 -40.30 28.51
C GLU A 472 -11.63 -39.61 29.17
N GLY A 473 -11.85 -38.44 29.76
CA GLY A 473 -10.84 -37.66 30.48
C GLY A 473 -11.19 -36.19 30.49
N ASP A 474 -11.04 -35.53 31.63
CA ASP A 474 -11.43 -34.15 31.90
C ASP A 474 -10.23 -33.20 32.07
N SER A 475 -9.01 -33.72 31.91
CA SER A 475 -7.74 -32.97 31.94
C SER A 475 -6.78 -33.50 30.89
N TYR A 476 -5.75 -32.72 30.55
CA TYR A 476 -4.69 -33.18 29.66
C TYR A 476 -3.86 -34.28 30.30
N ARG A 477 -3.51 -35.30 29.51
CA ARG A 477 -2.59 -36.34 29.95
C ARG A 477 -1.19 -35.78 30.20
N ALA A 478 -0.48 -36.30 31.21
CA ALA A 478 0.82 -35.78 31.62
C ALA A 478 1.85 -35.71 30.47
N GLU A 479 1.82 -36.69 29.56
CA GLU A 479 2.71 -36.76 28.41
C GLU A 479 2.44 -35.70 27.33
N LEU A 480 1.25 -35.09 27.30
CA LEU A 480 0.84 -34.08 26.31
C LEU A 480 0.57 -32.71 26.95
N GLU A 481 0.56 -32.59 28.28
CA GLU A 481 0.18 -31.36 28.97
C GLU A 481 1.03 -30.15 28.51
N SER A 482 2.35 -30.33 28.46
CA SER A 482 3.27 -29.28 28.00
C SER A 482 3.01 -28.89 26.53
N ASP A 483 2.76 -29.88 25.68
CA ASP A 483 2.51 -29.65 24.25
C ASP A 483 1.21 -28.88 24.04
N PHE A 484 0.15 -29.18 24.82
CA PHE A 484 -1.10 -28.42 24.78
C PHE A 484 -0.90 -26.97 25.22
N HIS A 485 -0.26 -26.72 26.38
CA HIS A 485 -0.03 -25.36 26.86
C HIS A 485 0.84 -24.53 25.91
N ARG A 486 1.89 -25.11 25.34
CA ARG A 486 2.74 -24.49 24.34
C ARG A 486 1.98 -24.16 23.05
N THR A 487 1.13 -25.08 22.59
CA THR A 487 0.34 -24.88 21.38
C THR A 487 -0.75 -23.82 21.59
N ILE A 488 -1.44 -23.80 22.73
CA ILE A 488 -2.40 -22.75 23.08
C ILE A 488 -1.73 -21.38 23.01
N LYS A 489 -0.59 -21.23 23.69
CA LYS A 489 0.20 -19.99 23.67
C LYS A 489 0.57 -19.60 22.24
N LYS A 490 1.18 -20.51 21.50
CA LYS A 490 1.66 -20.25 20.13
C LYS A 490 0.55 -19.87 19.18
N VAL A 491 -0.58 -20.60 19.19
CA VAL A 491 -1.71 -20.30 18.31
C VAL A 491 -2.35 -18.97 18.67
N THR A 492 -2.48 -18.64 19.97
CA THR A 492 -3.02 -17.36 20.43
C THR A 492 -2.18 -16.19 19.91
N GLU A 493 -0.87 -16.21 20.18
CA GLU A 493 0.05 -15.16 19.77
C GLU A 493 0.14 -15.02 18.24
N ASP A 494 0.10 -16.14 17.53
CA ASP A 494 0.17 -16.17 16.07
C ASP A 494 -1.10 -15.63 15.41
N ILE A 495 -2.29 -15.90 15.95
CA ILE A 495 -3.55 -15.31 15.46
C ILE A 495 -3.54 -13.80 15.68
N GLU A 496 -3.15 -13.33 16.86
CA GLU A 496 -3.04 -11.90 17.16
C GLU A 496 -2.03 -11.20 16.26
N GLY A 497 -0.94 -11.88 15.91
CA GLY A 497 0.11 -11.40 15.02
C GLY A 497 -0.12 -11.64 13.52
N LEU A 498 -1.29 -12.19 13.11
CA LEU A 498 -1.61 -12.61 11.72
C LEU A 498 -0.60 -13.62 11.13
N LYS A 499 0.01 -14.44 11.97
CA LYS A 499 0.93 -15.52 11.57
C LYS A 499 0.20 -16.85 11.44
N MET A 500 -0.83 -16.90 10.60
CA MET A 500 -1.73 -18.04 10.47
C MET A 500 -1.01 -19.31 10.03
N ASN A 501 0.01 -19.20 9.19
CA ASN A 501 0.82 -20.32 8.72
C ASN A 501 1.58 -21.01 9.86
N THR A 502 2.14 -20.27 10.80
CA THR A 502 2.86 -20.84 11.95
C THR A 502 1.91 -21.39 13.02
N ALA A 503 0.72 -20.79 13.19
CA ALA A 503 -0.35 -21.34 14.02
C ALA A 503 -0.80 -22.71 13.51
N ILE A 504 -1.06 -22.84 12.20
CA ILE A 504 -1.45 -24.12 11.56
C ILE A 504 -0.31 -25.14 11.72
N ALA A 505 0.96 -24.73 11.52
CA ALA A 505 2.10 -25.61 11.73
C ALA A 505 2.18 -26.14 13.17
N ALA A 506 1.89 -25.31 14.18
CA ALA A 506 1.83 -25.73 15.57
C ALA A 506 0.71 -26.75 15.81
N LEU A 507 -0.46 -26.55 15.20
CA LEU A 507 -1.57 -27.51 15.25
C LEU A 507 -1.23 -28.85 14.57
N MET A 508 -0.49 -28.80 13.45
CA MET A 508 -0.01 -30.02 12.77
C MET A 508 0.99 -30.79 13.65
N SER A 509 1.87 -30.08 14.35
CA SER A 509 2.82 -30.69 15.30
C SER A 509 2.09 -31.37 16.45
N LEU A 510 1.16 -30.67 17.11
CA LEU A 510 0.37 -31.23 18.20
C LEU A 510 -0.45 -32.45 17.74
N LEU A 511 -0.98 -32.44 16.51
CA LEU A 511 -1.67 -33.59 15.93
C LEU A 511 -0.74 -34.82 15.84
N ASN A 512 0.50 -34.62 15.43
CA ASN A 512 1.47 -35.73 15.36
C ASN A 512 1.78 -36.29 16.75
N ASP A 513 1.91 -35.44 17.77
CA ASP A 513 2.16 -35.86 19.17
C ASP A 513 0.95 -36.66 19.70
N ILE A 514 -0.28 -36.19 19.46
CA ILE A 514 -1.52 -36.90 19.77
C ILE A 514 -1.58 -38.27 19.08
N GLN A 515 -1.28 -38.31 17.77
CA GLN A 515 -1.27 -39.56 17.01
C GLN A 515 -0.18 -40.55 17.54
N GLY A 516 0.96 -40.03 17.95
CA GLY A 516 2.03 -40.80 18.55
C GLY A 516 1.63 -41.46 19.88
N SER A 517 0.76 -40.80 20.66
CA SER A 517 0.22 -41.35 21.92
C SER A 517 -0.91 -42.38 21.71
N GLY A 518 -1.42 -42.52 20.48
CA GLY A 518 -2.39 -43.55 20.09
C GLY A 518 -3.86 -43.23 20.36
N SER A 519 -4.19 -42.28 21.22
CA SER A 519 -5.56 -41.86 21.58
C SER A 519 -5.63 -40.36 21.86
N ILE A 520 -6.82 -39.85 22.04
CA ILE A 520 -7.10 -38.48 22.49
C ILE A 520 -8.26 -38.52 23.49
N ASN A 521 -8.16 -37.82 24.61
CA ASN A 521 -9.26 -37.73 25.54
C ASN A 521 -10.17 -36.54 25.29
N ARG A 522 -11.32 -36.47 25.97
CA ARG A 522 -12.34 -35.43 25.75
C ARG A 522 -11.81 -34.02 26.01
N ALA A 523 -11.00 -33.79 27.04
CA ALA A 523 -10.44 -32.48 27.35
C ALA A 523 -9.44 -32.04 26.28
N GLU A 524 -8.58 -32.91 25.82
CA GLU A 524 -7.62 -32.72 24.76
C GLU A 524 -8.34 -32.42 23.42
N PHE A 525 -9.33 -33.21 23.08
CA PHE A 525 -10.12 -33.05 21.85
C PHE A 525 -10.89 -31.74 21.82
N LYS A 526 -11.53 -31.38 22.94
CA LYS A 526 -12.20 -30.10 23.12
C LYS A 526 -11.28 -28.93 22.82
N THR A 527 -10.11 -28.90 23.44
CA THR A 527 -9.11 -27.85 23.25
C THR A 527 -8.59 -27.80 21.81
N TYR A 528 -8.28 -28.95 21.23
CA TYR A 528 -7.80 -29.02 19.84
C TYR A 528 -8.81 -28.45 18.86
N LEU A 529 -10.10 -28.81 19.01
CA LEU A 529 -11.17 -28.29 18.16
C LEU A 529 -11.35 -26.78 18.31
N ILE A 530 -11.26 -26.22 19.54
CA ILE A 530 -11.34 -24.78 19.76
C ILE A 530 -10.20 -24.06 19.03
N LEU A 531 -8.98 -24.56 19.15
CA LEU A 531 -7.81 -23.96 18.52
C LEU A 531 -7.87 -24.03 16.98
N LEU A 532 -8.43 -25.09 16.42
CA LEU A 532 -8.54 -25.28 14.98
C LEU A 532 -9.76 -24.56 14.37
N ASN A 533 -10.79 -24.27 15.15
CA ASN A 533 -12.06 -23.70 14.67
C ASN A 533 -11.89 -22.43 13.81
N PRO A 534 -11.04 -21.44 14.14
CA PRO A 534 -10.84 -20.27 13.30
C PRO A 534 -10.36 -20.59 11.88
N PHE A 535 -9.68 -21.70 11.69
CA PHE A 535 -9.11 -22.15 10.40
C PHE A 535 -10.06 -23.07 9.64
N ALA A 536 -10.74 -23.98 10.34
CA ALA A 536 -11.62 -25.02 9.77
C ALA A 536 -12.97 -25.08 10.52
N PRO A 537 -13.81 -24.04 10.39
CA PRO A 537 -15.00 -23.88 11.23
C PRO A 537 -16.06 -24.96 11.02
N HIS A 538 -16.24 -25.46 9.80
CA HIS A 538 -17.33 -26.41 9.50
C HIS A 538 -17.03 -27.80 10.06
N MET A 539 -15.85 -28.32 9.79
CA MET A 539 -15.44 -29.64 10.26
C MET A 539 -15.33 -29.72 11.79
N THR A 540 -14.77 -28.69 12.40
CA THR A 540 -14.60 -28.66 13.85
C THR A 540 -15.93 -28.55 14.59
N GLU A 541 -16.88 -27.79 14.06
CA GLU A 541 -18.24 -27.70 14.62
C GLU A 541 -18.98 -29.05 14.53
N GLU A 542 -18.85 -29.75 13.40
CA GLU A 542 -19.44 -31.09 13.23
C GLU A 542 -18.84 -32.11 14.23
N LEU A 543 -17.50 -32.11 14.37
CA LEU A 543 -16.82 -32.98 15.34
C LEU A 543 -17.18 -32.64 16.78
N TRP A 544 -17.40 -31.35 17.09
CA TRP A 544 -17.86 -30.90 18.40
C TRP A 544 -19.22 -31.47 18.75
N GLN A 545 -20.17 -31.43 17.83
CA GLN A 545 -21.51 -31.99 18.02
C GLN A 545 -21.49 -33.51 18.11
N GLN A 546 -20.72 -34.18 17.27
CA GLN A 546 -20.59 -35.65 17.29
C GLN A 546 -19.96 -36.14 18.61
N ALA A 547 -19.03 -35.38 19.18
CA ALA A 547 -18.45 -35.68 20.49
C ALA A 547 -19.41 -35.38 21.67
N GLY A 548 -20.58 -34.77 21.42
CA GLY A 548 -21.57 -34.44 22.44
C GLY A 548 -21.14 -33.33 23.38
N PHE A 549 -20.35 -32.37 22.91
CA PHE A 549 -20.05 -31.15 23.67
C PHE A 549 -21.26 -30.20 23.64
N GLU A 550 -21.45 -29.43 24.72
CA GLU A 550 -22.58 -28.52 24.84
C GLU A 550 -22.36 -27.23 24.04
N GLY A 551 -23.46 -26.68 23.49
CA GLY A 551 -23.48 -25.42 22.74
C GLY A 551 -22.78 -25.49 21.39
N MET A 552 -22.57 -24.31 20.80
CA MET A 552 -21.82 -24.16 19.56
C MET A 552 -20.35 -23.97 19.85
N LEU A 553 -19.48 -24.59 19.07
CA LEU A 553 -18.02 -24.47 19.25
C LEU A 553 -17.53 -23.03 19.14
N ASN A 554 -18.06 -22.27 18.19
CA ASN A 554 -17.68 -20.86 17.98
C ASN A 554 -18.05 -19.93 19.17
N GLU A 555 -18.92 -20.38 20.07
CA GLU A 555 -19.28 -19.68 21.31
C GLU A 555 -18.47 -20.16 22.51
N ALA A 556 -17.64 -21.20 22.35
CA ALA A 556 -16.81 -21.74 23.42
C ALA A 556 -15.72 -20.75 23.84
N GLU A 557 -15.42 -20.76 25.15
CA GLU A 557 -14.34 -19.93 25.69
C GLU A 557 -12.97 -20.37 25.12
N TRP A 558 -12.15 -19.40 24.68
CA TRP A 558 -10.79 -19.66 24.23
C TRP A 558 -9.93 -20.23 25.36
N PRO A 559 -9.16 -21.32 25.12
CA PRO A 559 -8.41 -21.98 26.16
C PRO A 559 -7.27 -21.11 26.67
N LYS A 560 -7.02 -21.20 27.99
CA LYS A 560 -5.92 -20.50 28.65
C LYS A 560 -4.72 -21.43 28.79
N TYR A 561 -3.53 -20.88 28.65
CA TYR A 561 -2.28 -21.60 28.90
C TYR A 561 -1.68 -21.18 30.24
N ASP A 562 -0.92 -22.11 30.82
CA ASP A 562 -0.07 -21.86 32.00
C ASP A 562 1.39 -21.76 31.52
N GLU A 563 2.01 -20.60 31.70
CA GLU A 563 3.40 -20.36 31.28
C GLU A 563 4.39 -21.36 31.90
N ALA A 564 4.16 -21.73 33.17
CA ALA A 564 5.01 -22.69 33.88
C ALA A 564 4.95 -24.10 33.27
N LYS A 565 3.83 -24.43 32.61
CA LYS A 565 3.61 -25.73 31.95
C LYS A 565 4.04 -25.76 30.50
N CYS A 566 4.40 -24.61 29.92
CA CYS A 566 4.94 -24.53 28.55
C CYS A 566 6.39 -25.04 28.45
N ALA A 567 7.12 -25.12 29.54
CA ALA A 567 8.47 -25.68 29.58
C ALA A 567 8.43 -27.20 29.44
N ASP A 568 9.29 -27.76 28.61
CA ASP A 568 9.45 -29.20 28.54
C ASP A 568 9.93 -29.71 29.89
N SER A 569 9.24 -30.71 30.43
CA SER A 569 9.68 -31.41 31.64
C SER A 569 10.95 -32.23 31.37
N THR A 570 11.22 -32.59 30.15
CA THR A 570 12.41 -33.31 29.71
C THR A 570 13.07 -32.62 28.51
N VAL A 571 14.37 -32.80 28.35
CA VAL A 571 15.18 -32.31 27.25
C VAL A 571 16.09 -33.42 26.75
N GLU A 572 16.18 -33.55 25.43
CA GLU A 572 17.15 -34.45 24.81
C GLU A 572 18.53 -33.79 24.78
N ILE A 573 19.50 -34.44 25.39
CA ILE A 573 20.90 -33.99 25.38
C ILE A 573 21.80 -34.99 24.68
N ALA A 574 22.80 -34.49 23.95
CA ALA A 574 23.80 -35.32 23.29
C ALA A 574 24.83 -35.79 24.35
N VAL A 575 25.20 -37.08 24.32
CA VAL A 575 26.31 -37.61 25.12
C VAL A 575 27.51 -37.87 24.24
N GLN A 576 28.62 -37.24 24.57
CA GLN A 576 29.88 -37.35 23.86
C GLN A 576 30.90 -38.09 24.69
N VAL A 577 31.72 -38.90 24.04
CA VAL A 577 32.96 -39.48 24.61
C VAL A 577 34.12 -39.01 23.73
N ASN A 578 35.07 -38.31 24.36
CA ASN A 578 36.19 -37.65 23.64
C ASN A 578 35.72 -36.78 22.46
N GLY A 579 34.63 -36.00 22.66
CA GLY A 579 34.07 -35.09 21.65
C GLY A 579 33.25 -35.76 20.52
N LYS A 580 33.08 -37.09 20.51
CA LYS A 580 32.26 -37.82 19.54
C LYS A 580 30.95 -38.23 20.17
N ILE A 581 29.83 -37.90 19.54
CA ILE A 581 28.48 -38.29 20.01
C ILE A 581 28.38 -39.81 20.01
N LYS A 582 27.97 -40.38 21.16
CA LYS A 582 27.74 -41.80 21.35
C LYS A 582 26.28 -42.13 21.61
N ALA A 583 25.55 -41.23 22.22
CA ALA A 583 24.13 -41.40 22.50
C ALA A 583 23.42 -40.04 22.53
N ARG A 584 22.10 -40.09 22.49
CA ARG A 584 21.21 -39.00 22.86
C ARG A 584 20.28 -39.54 23.95
N ILE A 585 20.18 -38.84 25.07
CA ILE A 585 19.37 -39.25 26.21
C ILE A 585 18.37 -38.17 26.55
N SER A 586 17.15 -38.57 26.96
CA SER A 586 16.15 -37.67 27.50
C SER A 586 16.33 -37.56 29.01
N VAL A 587 16.50 -36.36 29.52
CA VAL A 587 16.68 -36.06 30.94
C VAL A 587 15.75 -34.95 31.38
N ALA A 588 15.46 -34.82 32.68
CA ALA A 588 14.68 -33.71 33.20
C ALA A 588 15.33 -32.36 32.80
N ALA A 589 14.52 -31.37 32.39
CA ALA A 589 15.02 -30.08 31.90
C ALA A 589 15.79 -29.28 32.97
N ASP A 590 15.52 -29.55 34.23
CA ASP A 590 16.14 -28.98 35.43
C ASP A 590 17.16 -29.92 36.11
N ILE A 591 17.55 -31.02 35.42
CA ILE A 591 18.47 -32.02 35.95
C ILE A 591 19.79 -31.39 36.43
N SER A 592 20.27 -31.83 37.58
CA SER A 592 21.57 -31.40 38.11
C SER A 592 22.74 -31.96 37.27
N ALA A 593 23.88 -31.27 37.27
CA ALA A 593 25.05 -31.75 36.54
C ALA A 593 25.51 -33.18 36.97
N PRO A 594 25.57 -33.53 38.28
CA PRO A 594 25.87 -34.89 38.69
C PRO A 594 24.89 -35.93 38.15
N ASP A 595 23.59 -35.65 38.22
CA ASP A 595 22.54 -36.57 37.76
C ASP A 595 22.53 -36.74 36.24
N ALA A 596 22.76 -35.65 35.48
CA ALA A 596 22.89 -35.70 34.02
C ALA A 596 24.09 -36.56 33.57
N ILE A 597 25.21 -36.43 34.27
CA ILE A 597 26.42 -37.24 34.04
C ILE A 597 26.17 -38.71 34.40
N ALA A 598 25.47 -38.95 35.51
CA ALA A 598 25.09 -40.30 35.92
C ALA A 598 24.16 -40.97 34.88
N ALA A 599 23.13 -40.26 34.45
CA ALA A 599 22.22 -40.71 33.37
C ALA A 599 22.97 -40.99 32.05
N ALA A 600 23.91 -40.14 31.68
CA ALA A 600 24.74 -40.33 30.49
C ALA A 600 25.60 -41.60 30.57
N LYS A 601 26.18 -41.88 31.72
CA LYS A 601 26.98 -43.11 31.96
C LYS A 601 26.13 -44.38 31.96
N ALA A 602 24.89 -44.29 32.35
CA ALA A 602 23.95 -45.43 32.39
C ALA A 602 23.49 -45.86 30.97
N ASP A 603 23.65 -45.02 29.97
CA ASP A 603 23.33 -45.38 28.56
C ASP A 603 24.29 -46.50 28.08
N GLY A 604 23.73 -47.53 27.44
CA GLY A 604 24.47 -48.71 27.05
C GLY A 604 25.61 -48.43 26.04
N ALA A 605 25.41 -47.50 25.11
CA ALA A 605 26.43 -47.14 24.10
C ALA A 605 27.56 -46.31 24.73
N VAL A 606 27.22 -45.48 25.73
CA VAL A 606 28.17 -44.66 26.45
C VAL A 606 28.96 -45.55 27.42
N ALA A 607 28.29 -46.43 28.17
CA ALA A 607 28.91 -47.39 29.08
C ALA A 607 29.97 -48.24 28.36
N ALA A 608 29.64 -48.80 27.20
CA ALA A 608 30.57 -49.56 26.35
C ALA A 608 31.76 -48.70 25.85
N ALA A 609 31.56 -47.42 25.62
CA ALA A 609 32.59 -46.51 25.11
C ALA A 609 33.61 -46.10 26.20
N ILE A 610 33.23 -46.16 27.47
CA ILE A 610 34.07 -45.79 28.65
C ILE A 610 34.60 -47.00 29.40
N ASP A 611 34.13 -48.22 29.08
CA ASP A 611 34.52 -49.45 29.75
C ASP A 611 36.04 -49.68 29.66
N GLY A 612 36.65 -49.99 30.80
CA GLY A 612 38.08 -50.23 30.93
C GLY A 612 38.98 -49.00 30.78
N LYS A 613 38.42 -47.80 30.73
CA LYS A 613 39.15 -46.53 30.54
C LYS A 613 39.09 -45.66 31.81
N ASN A 614 40.15 -44.85 32.00
CA ASN A 614 40.18 -43.88 33.09
C ASN A 614 39.46 -42.60 32.66
N ILE A 615 38.42 -42.17 33.41
CA ILE A 615 37.72 -40.90 33.19
C ILE A 615 38.60 -39.76 33.71
N ILE A 616 38.98 -38.83 32.81
CA ILE A 616 39.83 -37.68 33.12
C ILE A 616 39.02 -36.46 33.46
N LYS A 617 37.91 -36.24 32.72
CA LYS A 617 37.06 -35.05 32.86
C LYS A 617 35.63 -35.35 32.42
N GLU A 618 34.69 -34.78 33.17
CA GLU A 618 33.27 -34.81 32.85
C GLU A 618 32.75 -33.36 32.76
N LEU A 619 32.02 -33.05 31.72
CA LEU A 619 31.48 -31.74 31.50
C LEU A 619 29.98 -31.87 31.14
N TYR A 620 29.14 -31.15 31.86
CA TYR A 620 27.74 -30.98 31.53
C TYR A 620 27.49 -29.54 31.05
N VAL A 621 26.92 -29.38 29.90
CA VAL A 621 26.40 -28.10 29.38
C VAL A 621 24.88 -28.19 29.48
N PRO A 622 24.22 -27.40 30.35
CA PRO A 622 22.79 -27.47 30.61
C PRO A 622 21.97 -27.44 29.30
N LYS A 623 21.02 -28.38 29.22
CA LYS A 623 20.09 -28.55 28.08
C LYS A 623 20.76 -28.80 26.71
N LYS A 624 22.06 -29.12 26.66
CA LYS A 624 22.79 -29.32 25.40
C LYS A 624 23.53 -30.67 25.33
N LEU A 625 24.47 -30.88 26.23
CA LEU A 625 25.29 -32.09 26.13
C LEU A 625 25.99 -32.46 27.45
N VAL A 626 26.34 -33.75 27.55
CA VAL A 626 27.36 -34.25 28.46
C VAL A 626 28.56 -34.68 27.61
N ASN A 627 29.78 -34.31 28.01
CA ASN A 627 31.01 -34.79 27.38
C ASN A 627 31.90 -35.48 28.42
N ILE A 628 32.23 -36.75 28.18
CA ILE A 628 33.08 -37.57 29.04
C ILE A 628 34.42 -37.76 28.33
N VAL A 629 35.49 -37.28 28.94
CA VAL A 629 36.85 -37.43 28.43
C VAL A 629 37.50 -38.60 29.10
N VAL A 630 37.93 -39.59 28.34
CA VAL A 630 38.57 -40.83 28.83
C VAL A 630 39.93 -41.05 28.17
N LYS A 631 40.83 -41.74 28.89
CA LYS A 631 42.15 -42.13 28.42
C LYS A 631 42.39 -43.61 28.65
#